data_5ee1c5bcd8e898bcb65348cc25f1959c
#
_entry.id   5ee1c5bcd8e898bcb65348cc25f1959c
#
_cell.length_a   1.000
_cell.length_b   1.000
_cell.length_c   1.000
_cell.angle_alpha   90.00
_cell.angle_beta   90.00
_cell.angle_gamma   90.00
#
_symmetry.space_group_name_H-M   'P 1'
#
loop_
_entity.id
_entity.type
_entity.pdbx_description
1 polymer ?
#
loop_
_entity_poly.entity_id
_entity_poly.type
_entity_poly.pdbx_seq_one_letter_code
_entity_poly.pdbx_strand_id
1 'polypeptide(L)'
;MEKYVAYVSTYTMGDKHGIKIYDVDMENGRFTEKDQVEITNSSYVTISKSKKYLYSITDFGVEAYHILKDGSLELINFAPINWMRGCYLCTDYEDKFLFVAGYHDGKLTVLRLNADGSIGNITDEIYHKGDNTFFLTAYTNGIT
;
A
#
# COMPACT_ATOMS: atom_id res chain seq x y z
N MET A 1 -25.02 12.67 -4.51
CA MET A 1 -24.56 11.33 -4.89
C MET A 1 -23.10 11.18 -4.49
N GLU A 2 -22.80 10.20 -3.68
CA GLU A 2 -21.42 9.93 -3.28
C GLU A 2 -20.62 9.49 -4.50
N LYS A 3 -19.45 10.09 -4.66
CA LYS A 3 -18.49 9.66 -5.69
C LYS A 3 -17.52 8.68 -5.09
N TYR A 4 -17.38 7.55 -5.75
CA TYR A 4 -16.41 6.53 -5.38
C TYR A 4 -15.21 6.61 -6.31
N VAL A 5 -14.04 6.40 -5.74
CA VAL A 5 -12.77 6.35 -6.47
C VAL A 5 -12.13 4.99 -6.21
N ALA A 6 -11.62 4.38 -7.26
CA ALA A 6 -10.86 3.13 -7.14
C ALA A 6 -9.39 3.36 -7.49
N TYR A 7 -8.52 2.75 -6.72
CA TYR A 7 -7.08 2.73 -6.96
C TYR A 7 -6.69 1.32 -7.40
N VAL A 8 -6.15 1.22 -8.60
CA VAL A 8 -5.74 -0.07 -9.18
C VAL A 8 -4.23 -0.06 -9.34
N SER A 9 -3.59 -0.94 -8.59
CA SER A 9 -2.14 -1.12 -8.65
C SER A 9 -1.77 -2.18 -9.69
N THR A 10 -0.61 -2.00 -10.33
CA THR A 10 -0.15 -2.90 -11.37
C THR A 10 1.38 -2.97 -11.42
N TYR A 11 1.88 -4.09 -11.92
CA TYR A 11 3.28 -4.17 -12.33
C TYR A 11 3.51 -3.28 -13.56
N THR A 12 4.66 -2.64 -13.58
CA THR A 12 5.04 -1.77 -14.69
C THR A 12 6.00 -2.50 -15.62
N MET A 13 5.60 -2.65 -16.88
CA MET A 13 6.43 -3.25 -17.92
C MET A 13 6.69 -2.20 -19.00
N GLY A 14 7.61 -1.26 -18.68
CA GLY A 14 7.93 -0.15 -19.57
C GLY A 14 7.07 1.10 -19.38
N ASP A 15 5.89 0.98 -18.80
CA ASP A 15 5.10 2.10 -18.30
C ASP A 15 5.50 2.36 -16.83
N LYS A 16 5.69 3.60 -16.45
CA LYS A 16 6.08 3.98 -15.09
C LYS A 16 4.89 4.29 -14.18
N HIS A 17 3.67 4.11 -14.65
CA HIS A 17 2.45 4.48 -13.92
C HIS A 17 1.81 3.23 -13.29
N GLY A 18 2.34 2.83 -12.14
CA GLY A 18 1.92 1.62 -11.43
C GLY A 18 0.62 1.74 -10.66
N ILE A 19 0.06 2.93 -10.49
CA ILE A 19 -1.27 3.14 -9.91
C ILE A 19 -2.14 3.91 -10.90
N LYS A 20 -3.31 3.36 -11.18
CA LYS A 20 -4.34 3.99 -11.99
C LYS A 20 -5.50 4.38 -11.09
N ILE A 21 -6.04 5.58 -11.29
CA ILE A 21 -7.16 6.11 -10.52
C ILE A 21 -8.40 6.17 -11.40
N TYR A 22 -9.50 5.64 -10.89
CA TYR A 22 -10.77 5.56 -11.61
C TYR A 22 -11.89 6.22 -10.83
N ASP A 23 -12.75 6.95 -11.53
CA ASP A 23 -14.09 7.24 -11.02
C ASP A 23 -14.94 5.99 -11.18
N VAL A 24 -15.73 5.67 -10.15
CA VAL A 24 -16.55 4.46 -10.12
C VAL A 24 -18.01 4.82 -10.15
N ASP A 25 -18.70 4.35 -11.17
CA ASP A 25 -20.15 4.38 -11.26
C ASP A 25 -20.71 3.14 -10.55
N MET A 26 -21.19 3.32 -9.34
CA MET A 26 -21.70 2.23 -8.51
C MET A 26 -23.08 1.73 -9.00
N GLU A 27 -23.80 2.53 -9.77
CA GLU A 27 -25.09 2.13 -10.29
C GLU A 27 -24.97 1.14 -11.45
N ASN A 28 -24.02 1.41 -12.36
CA ASN A 28 -23.81 0.61 -13.56
C ASN A 28 -22.58 -0.30 -13.47
N GLY A 29 -21.81 -0.21 -12.39
CA GLY A 29 -20.58 -1.01 -12.21
C GLY A 29 -19.49 -0.68 -13.22
N ARG A 30 -19.33 0.60 -13.55
CA ARG A 30 -18.35 1.04 -14.55
C ARG A 30 -17.23 1.87 -13.94
N PHE A 31 -16.03 1.67 -14.47
CA PHE A 31 -14.83 2.41 -14.09
C PHE A 31 -14.40 3.29 -15.25
N THR A 32 -14.14 4.57 -14.95
CA THR A 32 -13.60 5.52 -15.91
C THR A 32 -12.27 6.04 -15.39
N GLU A 33 -11.20 5.78 -16.12
CA GLU A 33 -9.87 6.25 -15.74
C GLU A 33 -9.83 7.78 -15.73
N LYS A 34 -9.34 8.35 -14.62
CA LYS A 34 -9.24 9.80 -14.46
C LYS A 34 -7.81 10.27 -14.24
N ASP A 35 -6.92 9.45 -13.70
CA ASP A 35 -5.55 9.84 -13.42
C ASP A 35 -4.64 8.63 -13.29
N GLN A 36 -3.33 8.87 -13.35
CA GLN A 36 -2.28 7.87 -13.21
C GLN A 36 -1.20 8.42 -12.29
N VAL A 37 -0.55 7.53 -11.54
CA VAL A 37 0.52 7.87 -10.60
C VAL A 37 1.81 7.19 -11.04
N GLU A 38 2.88 7.97 -11.12
CA GLU A 38 4.21 7.46 -11.43
C GLU A 38 4.77 6.72 -10.21
N ILE A 39 4.82 5.42 -10.30
CA ILE A 39 5.39 4.50 -9.33
C ILE A 39 5.69 3.19 -10.05
N THR A 40 6.81 2.56 -9.76
CA THR A 40 7.19 1.30 -10.40
C THR A 40 6.71 0.10 -9.58
N ASN A 41 6.16 -0.88 -10.28
CA ASN A 41 5.80 -2.18 -9.72
C ASN A 41 4.98 -2.10 -8.41
N SER A 42 3.92 -1.30 -8.44
CA SER A 42 2.94 -1.23 -7.37
C SER A 42 2.18 -2.56 -7.31
N SER A 43 2.71 -3.51 -6.54
CA SER A 43 2.12 -4.85 -6.45
C SER A 43 0.95 -4.93 -5.48
N TYR A 44 0.84 -3.98 -4.57
CA TYR A 44 -0.25 -3.91 -3.61
C TYR A 44 -0.40 -2.49 -3.04
N VAL A 45 -1.63 -2.07 -2.82
CA VAL A 45 -1.95 -0.79 -2.17
C VAL A 45 -2.92 -1.01 -1.01
N THR A 46 -2.85 -0.14 -0.01
CA THR A 46 -3.81 -0.11 1.09
C THR A 46 -4.16 1.34 1.44
N ILE A 47 -5.39 1.55 1.89
CA ILE A 47 -5.85 2.84 2.38
C ILE A 47 -5.81 2.82 3.91
N SER A 48 -5.33 3.90 4.53
CA SER A 48 -5.35 4.06 5.97
C SER A 48 -6.77 3.95 6.53
N LYS A 49 -6.90 3.60 7.81
CA LYS A 49 -8.21 3.53 8.48
C LYS A 49 -8.89 4.90 8.53
N SER A 50 -8.09 5.97 8.60
CA SER A 50 -8.59 7.34 8.52
C SER A 50 -9.08 7.75 7.14
N LYS A 51 -8.77 6.96 6.11
CA LYS A 51 -9.08 7.23 4.68
C LYS A 51 -8.38 8.47 4.11
N LYS A 52 -7.38 8.99 4.80
CA LYS A 52 -6.62 10.18 4.37
C LYS A 52 -5.39 9.83 3.56
N TYR A 53 -4.88 8.61 3.69
CA TYR A 53 -3.59 8.20 3.11
C TYR A 53 -3.72 6.88 2.38
N LEU A 54 -2.91 6.72 1.36
CA LEU A 54 -2.73 5.47 0.64
C LEU A 54 -1.25 5.09 0.69
N TYR A 55 -0.99 3.83 0.93
CA TYR A 55 0.35 3.25 0.95
C TYR A 55 0.48 2.22 -0.16
N SER A 56 1.60 2.24 -0.86
CA SER A 56 1.87 1.34 -1.97
C SER A 56 3.22 0.67 -1.84
N ILE A 57 3.24 -0.61 -2.15
CA ILE A 57 4.50 -1.30 -2.42
C ILE A 57 5.10 -0.75 -3.71
N THR A 58 6.41 -0.62 -3.74
CA THR A 58 7.17 -0.32 -4.95
C THR A 58 8.50 -1.08 -4.92
N ASP A 59 9.32 -0.90 -5.93
CA ASP A 59 10.64 -1.51 -5.93
C ASP A 59 11.45 -1.02 -4.73
N PHE A 60 11.96 -1.95 -3.93
CA PHE A 60 12.81 -1.74 -2.76
C PHE A 60 12.18 -1.02 -1.57
N GLY A 61 10.88 -0.76 -1.58
CA GLY A 61 10.26 -0.08 -0.46
C GLY A 61 8.77 0.13 -0.58
N VAL A 62 8.32 1.16 0.11
CA VAL A 62 6.92 1.57 0.17
C VAL A 62 6.84 3.09 -0.02
N GLU A 63 5.78 3.53 -0.65
CA GLU A 63 5.47 4.96 -0.81
C GLU A 63 4.18 5.32 -0.11
N ALA A 64 4.15 6.51 0.48
CA ALA A 64 2.99 7.08 1.12
C ALA A 64 2.45 8.23 0.28
N TYR A 65 1.12 8.27 0.17
CA TYR A 65 0.40 9.31 -0.57
C TYR A 65 -0.69 9.91 0.29
N HIS A 66 -0.88 11.22 0.16
CA HIS A 66 -2.07 11.89 0.66
C HIS A 66 -3.19 11.71 -0.36
N ILE A 67 -4.35 11.29 0.08
CA ILE A 67 -5.55 11.23 -0.75
C ILE A 67 -6.20 12.60 -0.73
N LEU A 68 -6.20 13.28 -1.87
CA LEU A 68 -6.81 14.59 -2.00
C LEU A 68 -8.32 14.49 -2.13
N LYS A 69 -9.00 15.63 -2.01
CA LYS A 69 -10.45 15.70 -1.97
C LYS A 69 -11.13 15.13 -3.22
N ASP A 70 -10.48 15.24 -4.37
CA ASP A 70 -10.97 14.68 -5.64
C ASP A 70 -10.55 13.21 -5.86
N GLY A 71 -9.83 12.61 -4.91
CA GLY A 71 -9.32 11.25 -4.99
C GLY A 71 -7.95 11.14 -5.64
N SER A 72 -7.37 12.22 -6.15
CA SER A 72 -6.00 12.20 -6.66
C SER A 72 -5.00 11.96 -5.52
N LEU A 73 -3.80 11.50 -5.86
CA LEU A 73 -2.77 11.14 -4.90
C LEU A 73 -1.59 12.12 -4.99
N GLU A 74 -1.14 12.57 -3.82
CA GLU A 74 0.04 13.41 -3.68
C GLU A 74 1.10 12.65 -2.88
N LEU A 75 2.27 12.47 -3.47
CA LEU A 75 3.38 11.75 -2.81
C LEU A 75 3.81 12.48 -1.55
N ILE A 76 3.87 11.75 -0.43
CA ILE A 76 4.40 12.24 0.84
C ILE A 76 5.86 11.87 0.95
N ASN A 77 6.17 10.57 1.01
CA ASN A 77 7.54 10.09 1.08
C ASN A 77 7.66 8.63 0.63
N PHE A 78 8.91 8.21 0.44
CA PHE A 78 9.33 6.84 0.21
C PHE A 78 10.11 6.34 1.43
N ALA A 79 9.88 5.10 1.83
CA ALA A 79 10.64 4.43 2.87
C ALA A 79 11.19 3.10 2.33
N PRO A 80 12.52 2.90 2.40
CA PRO A 80 13.10 1.62 1.99
C PRO A 80 12.72 0.52 2.99
N ILE A 81 12.47 -0.65 2.45
CA ILE A 81 12.46 -1.88 3.24
C ILE A 81 13.71 -2.68 2.87
N ASN A 82 14.35 -3.24 3.87
CA ASN A 82 15.58 -4.00 3.65
C ASN A 82 15.24 -5.27 2.88
N TRP A 83 15.94 -5.49 1.77
CA TRP A 83 15.90 -6.71 0.99
C TRP A 83 14.82 -6.76 -0.09
N MET A 84 13.94 -7.76 -0.09
CA MET A 84 13.05 -8.00 -1.23
C MET A 84 11.75 -7.20 -1.15
N ARG A 85 11.17 -6.97 -2.32
CA ARG A 85 9.88 -6.28 -2.43
C ARG A 85 8.80 -7.02 -1.64
N GLY A 86 7.95 -6.26 -0.94
CA GLY A 86 6.78 -6.81 -0.29
C GLY A 86 5.72 -7.30 -1.29
N CYS A 87 4.79 -8.07 -0.80
CA CYS A 87 3.66 -8.56 -1.59
C CYS A 87 2.30 -8.24 -0.97
N TYR A 88 2.28 -7.82 0.27
CA TYR A 88 1.07 -7.40 0.98
C TYR A 88 1.41 -6.32 2.00
N LEU A 89 0.53 -5.37 2.18
CA LEU A 89 0.66 -4.38 3.26
C LEU A 89 -0.70 -3.98 3.83
N CYS A 90 -0.68 -3.58 5.09
CA CYS A 90 -1.85 -3.04 5.77
C CYS A 90 -1.41 -2.16 6.94
N THR A 91 -2.32 -1.29 7.39
CA THR A 91 -2.10 -0.52 8.61
C THR A 91 -2.75 -1.20 9.81
N ASP A 92 -2.28 -0.87 11.01
CA ASP A 92 -3.01 -1.20 12.22
C ASP A 92 -4.29 -0.35 12.34
N TYR A 93 -5.11 -0.67 13.32
CA TYR A 93 -6.42 -0.05 13.47
C TYR A 93 -6.36 1.46 13.74
N GLU A 94 -5.27 1.93 14.35
CA GLU A 94 -5.08 3.35 14.69
C GLU A 94 -4.16 4.10 13.70
N ASP A 95 -3.75 3.46 12.60
CA ASP A 95 -2.81 4.00 11.60
C ASP A 95 -1.46 4.46 12.22
N LYS A 96 -0.98 3.73 13.21
CA LYS A 96 0.32 3.99 13.85
C LYS A 96 1.47 3.24 13.21
N PHE A 97 1.16 2.10 12.60
CA PHE A 97 2.14 1.21 11.99
C PHE A 97 1.68 0.70 10.64
N LEU A 98 2.65 0.51 9.75
CA LEU A 98 2.49 -0.16 8.47
C LEU A 98 3.18 -1.51 8.53
N PHE A 99 2.46 -2.56 8.17
CA PHE A 99 2.98 -3.92 8.11
C PHE A 99 3.18 -4.31 6.66
N VAL A 100 4.37 -4.78 6.33
CA VAL A 100 4.72 -5.23 4.98
C VAL A 100 5.15 -6.69 5.03
N ALA A 101 4.39 -7.54 4.37
CA ALA A 101 4.72 -8.97 4.29
C ALA A 101 5.44 -9.26 2.98
N GLY A 102 6.55 -9.99 3.06
CA GLY A 102 7.32 -10.45 1.93
C GLY A 102 7.13 -11.95 1.72
N TYR A 103 6.69 -12.34 0.53
CA TYR A 103 6.48 -13.75 0.19
C TYR A 103 7.79 -14.51 -0.02
N HIS A 104 8.74 -13.89 -0.74
CA HIS A 104 9.96 -14.58 -1.16
C HIS A 104 10.98 -14.77 -0.05
N ASP A 105 11.04 -13.84 0.88
CA ASP A 105 12.01 -13.86 1.98
C ASP A 105 11.40 -14.24 3.33
N GLY A 106 10.09 -14.41 3.37
CA GLY A 106 9.40 -14.75 4.61
C GLY A 106 9.49 -13.68 5.69
N LYS A 107 9.68 -12.45 5.28
CA LYS A 107 9.90 -11.35 6.22
C LYS A 107 8.63 -10.55 6.43
N LEU A 108 8.37 -10.20 7.68
CA LEU A 108 7.43 -9.15 8.06
C LEU A 108 8.23 -7.93 8.50
N THR A 109 8.00 -6.80 7.84
CA THR A 109 8.59 -5.52 8.21
C THR A 109 7.52 -4.64 8.83
N VAL A 110 7.84 -4.03 9.96
CA VAL A 110 6.95 -3.08 10.67
C VAL A 110 7.58 -1.69 10.60
N LEU A 111 6.82 -0.74 10.07
CA LEU A 111 7.28 0.65 9.97
C LEU A 111 6.32 1.55 10.76
N ARG A 112 6.88 2.56 11.40
CA ARG A 112 6.08 3.59 12.08
C ARG A 112 5.39 4.48 11.05
N LEU A 113 4.16 4.83 11.32
CA LEU A 113 3.44 5.89 10.60
C LEU A 113 3.39 7.15 11.47
N ASN A 114 3.69 8.29 10.86
CA ASN A 114 3.61 9.58 11.53
C ASN A 114 2.21 10.18 11.37
N ALA A 115 1.91 11.18 12.20
CA ALA A 115 0.58 11.82 12.20
C ALA A 115 0.22 12.49 10.86
N ASP A 116 1.22 12.88 10.07
CA ASP A 116 1.03 13.47 8.74
C ASP A 116 0.89 12.42 7.62
N GLY A 117 0.86 11.15 7.97
CA GLY A 117 0.75 10.02 7.04
C GLY A 117 2.08 9.56 6.46
N SER A 118 3.18 10.24 6.73
CA SER A 118 4.49 9.81 6.27
C SER A 118 4.93 8.50 6.94
N ILE A 119 5.74 7.74 6.21
CA ILE A 119 6.32 6.49 6.72
C ILE A 119 7.63 6.83 7.43
N GLY A 120 7.74 6.41 8.68
CA GLY A 120 8.93 6.58 9.49
C GLY A 120 9.87 5.38 9.42
N ASN A 121 10.60 5.18 10.51
CA ASN A 121 11.60 4.13 10.60
C ASN A 121 10.98 2.73 10.75
N ILE A 122 11.78 1.74 10.39
CA ILE A 122 11.48 0.33 10.70
C ILE A 122 11.60 0.15 12.20
N THR A 123 10.54 -0.37 12.81
CA THR A 123 10.49 -0.65 14.26
C THR A 123 10.72 -2.12 14.57
N ASP A 124 10.43 -3.01 13.64
CA ASP A 124 10.66 -4.45 13.80
C ASP A 124 10.79 -5.16 12.45
N GLU A 125 11.53 -6.26 12.45
CA GLU A 125 11.65 -7.17 11.32
C GLU A 125 11.58 -8.60 11.85
N ILE A 126 10.62 -9.38 11.34
CA ILE A 126 10.41 -10.76 11.76
C ILE A 126 10.67 -11.66 10.56
N TYR A 127 11.54 -12.65 10.74
CA TYR A 127 11.86 -13.63 9.70
C TYR A 127 11.22 -14.96 10.05
N HIS A 128 10.43 -15.49 9.13
CA HIS A 128 9.84 -16.80 9.26
C HIS A 128 10.72 -17.83 8.54
N LYS A 129 11.03 -18.91 9.23
CA LYS A 129 11.69 -20.09 8.66
C LYS A 129 10.63 -21.17 8.55
N GLY A 130 10.27 -21.53 7.32
CA GLY A 130 9.31 -22.60 7.06
C GLY A 130 9.84 -23.58 6.04
N ASP A 131 9.22 -24.74 5.98
CA ASP A 131 9.46 -25.72 4.94
C ASP A 131 8.79 -25.20 3.65
N ASN A 132 9.55 -24.86 2.67
CA ASN A 132 9.21 -24.61 1.25
C ASN A 132 7.84 -24.00 0.86
N THR A 133 6.89 -23.90 1.75
CA THR A 133 5.58 -23.28 1.48
C THR A 133 5.13 -22.57 2.73
N PHE A 134 5.09 -21.23 2.66
CA PHE A 134 4.39 -20.53 3.71
C PHE A 134 3.53 -19.43 3.15
N PHE A 135 2.41 -19.24 3.81
CA PHE A 135 1.47 -18.17 3.54
C PHE A 135 1.49 -17.20 4.71
N LEU A 136 1.72 -15.94 4.40
CA LEU A 136 1.67 -14.90 5.40
C LEU A 136 0.36 -14.14 5.23
N THR A 137 -0.45 -14.16 6.26
CA THR A 137 -1.63 -13.32 6.36
C THR A 137 -1.37 -12.32 7.46
N ALA A 138 -1.22 -11.06 7.11
CA ALA A 138 -1.12 -10.00 8.09
C ALA A 138 -2.53 -9.59 8.51
N TYR A 139 -2.85 -9.79 9.76
CA TYR A 139 -4.14 -9.46 10.34
C TYR A 139 -3.97 -8.33 11.35
N THR A 140 -4.49 -7.16 11.02
CA THR A 140 -4.29 -5.96 11.82
C THR A 140 -5.52 -5.47 12.54
N ASN A 141 -6.67 -6.02 12.20
CA ASN A 141 -7.91 -5.65 12.87
C ASN A 141 -8.09 -6.44 14.14
N GLY A 142 -7.29 -6.10 15.10
CA GLY A 142 -7.41 -6.62 16.44
C GLY A 142 -8.15 -7.93 16.55
N ILE A 143 -7.43 -8.94 16.88
CA ILE A 143 -8.12 -10.14 17.36
C ILE A 143 -9.01 -9.67 18.47
N THR A 144 -10.21 -9.48 18.15
CA THR A 144 -11.21 -9.32 19.19
C THR A 144 -11.45 -10.66 19.84
#